data_ac7f63f5ab49853db2e86f2a2361beb8
#
_entry.id   ac7f63f5ab49853db2e86f2a2361beb8
#
_cell.length_a   1.000
_cell.length_b   1.000
_cell.length_c   1.000
_cell.angle_alpha   90.00
_cell.angle_beta   90.00
_cell.angle_gamma   90.00
#
_symmetry.space_group_name_H-M   'P 1'
#
loop_
_entity.id
_entity.type
_entity.pdbx_description
1 polymer ?
#
loop_
_entity_poly.entity_id
_entity_poly.type
_entity_poly.pdbx_seq_one_letter_code
_entity_poly.pdbx_strand_id
1 'polypeptide(L)'
;GRKLSFGRDYIIPTPFDPRLIHVIPPAVARAGMDTGVARRPIIDLKGYEASLKARMDPTASILQGVHARARQAQARMIFAEGDDPRVLRAAVAYQRAGLGKALVVGRESDVREKLELVGLHDAVRELEVVNAGNSRHLDLYKEFLYRRLQRQGFDDHDIRRLATRDRHVFSALMLAHGHG
;
A
#
# COMPACT_ATOMS: atom_id res chain seq x y z
N GLY A 1 -7.46 -21.57 -18.49
CA GLY A 1 -8.32 -21.16 -19.58
C GLY A 1 -7.53 -21.10 -20.88
N ARG A 2 -8.15 -21.45 -22.01
CA ARG A 2 -7.51 -21.41 -23.32
C ARG A 2 -7.21 -19.97 -23.72
N LYS A 3 -5.97 -19.64 -24.04
CA LYS A 3 -5.58 -18.31 -24.52
C LYS A 3 -6.11 -18.13 -25.94
N LEU A 4 -7.14 -17.30 -26.11
CA LEU A 4 -7.71 -16.99 -27.41
C LEU A 4 -6.81 -15.97 -28.12
N SER A 5 -6.41 -16.25 -29.36
CA SER A 5 -5.64 -15.37 -30.22
C SER A 5 -6.26 -15.33 -31.62
N PHE A 6 -6.09 -14.19 -32.30
CA PHE A 6 -6.55 -14.07 -33.70
C PHE A 6 -5.95 -15.16 -34.55
N GLY A 7 -6.78 -15.80 -35.37
CA GLY A 7 -6.38 -16.90 -36.25
C GLY A 7 -7.57 -17.49 -36.98
N ARG A 8 -7.35 -18.57 -37.71
CA ARG A 8 -8.35 -19.23 -38.54
C ARG A 8 -9.62 -19.64 -37.79
N ASP A 9 -9.45 -20.05 -36.50
CA ASP A 9 -10.55 -20.52 -35.66
C ASP A 9 -11.12 -19.41 -34.73
N TYR A 10 -10.53 -18.20 -34.75
CA TYR A 10 -10.94 -17.08 -33.91
C TYR A 10 -10.71 -15.74 -34.64
N ILE A 11 -11.53 -15.46 -35.62
CA ILE A 11 -11.44 -14.31 -36.50
C ILE A 11 -12.19 -13.11 -35.83
N ILE A 12 -13.38 -13.39 -35.27
CA ILE A 12 -14.23 -12.39 -34.60
C ILE A 12 -14.28 -12.73 -33.11
N PRO A 13 -13.93 -11.77 -32.23
CA PRO A 13 -14.02 -12.00 -30.80
C PRO A 13 -15.47 -12.22 -30.36
N THR A 14 -15.68 -13.06 -29.36
CA THR A 14 -17.00 -13.24 -28.78
C THR A 14 -17.47 -11.94 -28.10
N PRO A 15 -18.78 -11.64 -28.05
CA PRO A 15 -19.31 -10.45 -27.39
C PRO A 15 -18.92 -10.33 -25.91
N PHE A 16 -18.55 -11.45 -25.28
CA PHE A 16 -18.13 -11.52 -23.89
C PHE A 16 -16.61 -11.42 -23.69
N ASP A 17 -15.84 -11.11 -24.74
CA ASP A 17 -14.41 -10.87 -24.60
C ASP A 17 -14.19 -9.57 -23.81
N PRO A 18 -13.58 -9.62 -22.60
CA PRO A 18 -13.43 -8.46 -21.72
C PRO A 18 -12.57 -7.36 -22.32
N ARG A 19 -11.79 -7.66 -23.37
CA ARG A 19 -10.95 -6.67 -24.06
C ARG A 19 -11.78 -5.69 -24.88
N LEU A 20 -12.95 -6.10 -25.36
CA LEU A 20 -13.77 -5.29 -26.28
C LEU A 20 -14.21 -3.97 -25.67
N ILE A 21 -14.65 -3.98 -24.41
CA ILE A 21 -15.22 -2.79 -23.73
C ILE A 21 -14.23 -1.63 -23.61
N HIS A 22 -12.95 -1.89 -23.54
CA HIS A 22 -11.93 -0.83 -23.37
C HIS A 22 -11.10 -0.58 -24.63
N VAL A 23 -11.29 -1.35 -25.69
CA VAL A 23 -10.61 -1.15 -26.98
C VAL A 23 -11.53 -0.53 -28.02
N ILE A 24 -12.73 -1.09 -28.21
CA ILE A 24 -13.64 -0.65 -29.26
C ILE A 24 -14.24 0.74 -29.01
N PRO A 25 -14.88 1.04 -27.87
CA PRO A 25 -15.49 2.34 -27.65
C PRO A 25 -14.53 3.52 -27.76
N PRO A 26 -13.29 3.47 -27.24
CA PRO A 26 -12.33 4.56 -27.44
C PRO A 26 -11.90 4.74 -28.88
N ALA A 27 -11.75 3.64 -29.63
CA ALA A 27 -11.41 3.71 -31.06
C ALA A 27 -12.52 4.36 -31.86
N VAL A 28 -13.78 3.98 -31.61
CA VAL A 28 -14.96 4.56 -32.26
C VAL A 28 -15.10 6.04 -31.88
N ALA A 29 -14.93 6.38 -30.60
CA ALA A 29 -15.00 7.76 -30.14
C ALA A 29 -13.94 8.64 -30.82
N ARG A 30 -12.70 8.12 -30.94
CA ARG A 30 -11.61 8.82 -31.65
C ARG A 30 -11.96 9.04 -33.11
N ALA A 31 -12.39 8.01 -33.83
CA ALA A 31 -12.81 8.12 -35.22
C ALA A 31 -13.95 9.14 -35.40
N GLY A 32 -14.92 9.15 -34.49
CA GLY A 32 -16.01 10.13 -34.51
C GLY A 32 -15.56 11.57 -34.29
N MET A 33 -14.55 11.80 -33.46
CA MET A 33 -13.93 13.11 -33.27
C MET A 33 -13.10 13.53 -34.49
N ASP A 34 -12.28 12.63 -35.03
CA ASP A 34 -11.42 12.89 -36.17
C ASP A 34 -12.24 13.21 -37.45
N THR A 35 -13.40 12.59 -37.61
CA THR A 35 -14.32 12.84 -38.74
C THR A 35 -15.30 14.01 -38.51
N GLY A 36 -15.27 14.63 -37.33
CA GLY A 36 -16.14 15.77 -37.02
C GLY A 36 -17.61 15.43 -36.77
N VAL A 37 -18.00 14.15 -36.72
CA VAL A 37 -19.38 13.73 -36.45
C VAL A 37 -19.72 13.66 -34.97
N ALA A 38 -18.73 13.76 -34.08
CA ALA A 38 -18.94 13.72 -32.65
C ALA A 38 -19.63 15.00 -32.15
N ARG A 39 -20.87 14.89 -31.68
CA ARG A 39 -21.65 16.02 -31.11
C ARG A 39 -21.10 16.45 -29.75
N ARG A 40 -20.43 15.53 -29.01
CA ARG A 40 -19.83 15.76 -27.70
C ARG A 40 -18.43 15.12 -27.68
N PRO A 41 -17.41 15.86 -28.04
CA PRO A 41 -16.01 15.34 -28.00
C PRO A 41 -15.60 14.92 -26.62
N ILE A 42 -14.83 13.84 -26.53
CA ILE A 42 -14.25 13.37 -25.26
C ILE A 42 -12.91 14.08 -25.07
N ILE A 43 -12.85 14.97 -24.09
CA ILE A 43 -11.65 15.77 -23.80
C ILE A 43 -10.53 14.90 -23.21
N ASP A 44 -10.87 13.96 -22.33
CA ASP A 44 -9.95 13.04 -21.68
C ASP A 44 -10.20 11.58 -22.10
N LEU A 45 -9.60 11.18 -23.22
CA LEU A 45 -9.69 9.81 -23.73
C LEU A 45 -9.09 8.77 -22.75
N LYS A 46 -8.00 9.12 -22.01
CA LYS A 46 -7.41 8.22 -21.05
C LYS A 46 -8.32 7.98 -19.85
N GLY A 47 -8.95 9.02 -19.34
CA GLY A 47 -9.96 8.92 -18.30
C GLY A 47 -11.19 8.12 -18.76
N TYR A 48 -11.60 8.29 -20.01
CA TYR A 48 -12.68 7.49 -20.60
C TYR A 48 -12.33 6.01 -20.68
N GLU A 49 -11.14 5.65 -21.17
CA GLU A 49 -10.65 4.25 -21.18
C GLU A 49 -10.59 3.65 -19.77
N ALA A 50 -10.09 4.42 -18.79
CA ALA A 50 -10.04 4.00 -17.40
C ALA A 50 -11.45 3.75 -16.84
N SER A 51 -12.42 4.60 -17.16
CA SER A 51 -13.82 4.45 -16.74
C SER A 51 -14.46 3.18 -17.31
N LEU A 52 -14.13 2.81 -18.54
CA LEU A 52 -14.62 1.60 -19.18
C LEU A 52 -14.02 0.33 -18.55
N LYS A 53 -12.73 0.36 -18.23
CA LYS A 53 -12.06 -0.72 -17.47
C LYS A 53 -12.68 -0.89 -16.08
N ALA A 54 -12.97 0.20 -15.39
CA ALA A 54 -13.60 0.19 -14.08
C ALA A 54 -15.00 -0.46 -14.06
N ARG A 55 -15.74 -0.40 -15.17
CA ARG A 55 -17.04 -1.08 -15.30
C ARG A 55 -16.92 -2.62 -15.27
N MET A 56 -15.78 -3.16 -15.72
CA MET A 56 -15.53 -4.61 -15.72
C MET A 56 -15.04 -5.11 -14.35
N ASP A 57 -14.40 -4.24 -13.57
CA ASP A 57 -13.91 -4.55 -12.23
C ASP A 57 -14.26 -3.40 -11.27
N PRO A 58 -15.45 -3.46 -10.64
CA PRO A 58 -15.87 -2.47 -9.66
C PRO A 58 -14.90 -2.35 -8.49
N THR A 59 -14.26 -3.46 -8.10
CA THR A 59 -13.28 -3.50 -7.00
C THR A 59 -12.04 -2.68 -7.35
N ALA A 60 -11.53 -2.81 -8.57
CA ALA A 60 -10.40 -2.01 -9.05
C ALA A 60 -10.71 -0.51 -9.04
N SER A 61 -11.92 -0.11 -9.40
CA SER A 61 -12.38 1.28 -9.35
C SER A 61 -12.37 1.84 -7.92
N ILE A 62 -12.90 1.07 -6.95
CA ILE A 62 -12.90 1.46 -5.54
C ILE A 62 -11.46 1.58 -5.03
N LEU A 63 -10.60 0.60 -5.33
CA LEU A 63 -9.19 0.61 -4.93
C LEU A 63 -8.43 1.81 -5.51
N GLN A 64 -8.68 2.19 -6.76
CA GLN A 64 -8.09 3.40 -7.35
C GLN A 64 -8.48 4.65 -6.57
N GLY A 65 -9.74 4.78 -6.16
CA GLY A 65 -10.21 5.89 -5.34
C GLY A 65 -9.56 5.91 -3.94
N VAL A 66 -9.38 4.74 -3.34
CA VAL A 66 -8.67 4.61 -2.05
C VAL A 66 -7.19 4.99 -2.20
N HIS A 67 -6.51 4.47 -3.23
CA HIS A 67 -5.11 4.80 -3.49
C HIS A 67 -4.91 6.29 -3.79
N ALA A 68 -5.81 6.93 -4.53
CA ALA A 68 -5.73 8.37 -4.80
C ALA A 68 -5.82 9.19 -3.51
N ARG A 69 -6.75 8.85 -2.60
CA ARG A 69 -6.87 9.50 -1.28
C ARG A 69 -5.66 9.24 -0.39
N ALA A 70 -5.14 8.01 -0.38
CA ALA A 70 -3.94 7.66 0.38
C ALA A 70 -2.71 8.47 -0.09
N ARG A 71 -2.54 8.60 -1.42
CA ARG A 71 -1.46 9.43 -1.98
C ARG A 71 -1.59 10.91 -1.63
N GLN A 72 -2.81 11.44 -1.51
CA GLN A 72 -3.02 12.82 -1.08
C GLN A 72 -2.73 13.02 0.42
N ALA A 73 -3.11 12.03 1.24
CA ALA A 73 -2.91 12.09 2.68
C ALA A 73 -1.44 11.98 3.10
N GLN A 74 -0.60 11.28 2.29
CA GLN A 74 0.83 11.03 2.59
C GLN A 74 1.06 10.54 4.03
N ALA A 75 0.18 9.66 4.51
CA ALA A 75 0.21 9.19 5.88
C ALA A 75 1.47 8.36 6.17
N ARG A 76 1.95 8.45 7.42
CA ARG A 76 2.99 7.56 7.92
C ARG A 76 2.33 6.27 8.40
N MET A 77 2.80 5.13 7.90
CA MET A 77 2.26 3.82 8.27
C MET A 77 3.31 3.01 9.02
N ILE A 78 2.93 2.50 10.19
CA ILE A 78 3.81 1.68 11.02
C ILE A 78 3.61 0.21 10.69
N PHE A 79 4.69 -0.47 10.34
CA PHE A 79 4.78 -1.90 10.10
C PHE A 79 5.47 -2.52 11.32
N ALA A 80 4.71 -3.20 12.18
CA ALA A 80 5.19 -3.68 13.47
C ALA A 80 6.18 -4.85 13.40
N GLU A 81 6.13 -5.66 12.34
CA GLU A 81 6.88 -6.92 12.21
C GLU A 81 8.02 -6.79 11.20
N GLY A 82 9.05 -5.99 11.56
CA GLY A 82 10.21 -5.73 10.71
C GLY A 82 11.15 -6.93 10.49
N ASP A 83 10.88 -8.07 11.09
CA ASP A 83 11.58 -9.33 10.86
C ASP A 83 10.84 -10.30 9.93
N ASP A 84 9.58 -9.99 9.55
CA ASP A 84 8.82 -10.78 8.58
C ASP A 84 9.08 -10.27 7.15
N PRO A 85 9.65 -11.10 6.27
CA PRO A 85 9.91 -10.72 4.87
C PRO A 85 8.67 -10.29 4.09
N ARG A 86 7.48 -10.79 4.45
CA ARG A 86 6.21 -10.40 3.80
C ARG A 86 5.83 -8.97 4.17
N VAL A 87 5.99 -8.62 5.44
CA VAL A 87 5.72 -7.28 5.96
C VAL A 87 6.70 -6.28 5.36
N LEU A 88 7.99 -6.64 5.25
CA LEU A 88 8.99 -5.79 4.61
C LEU A 88 8.68 -5.54 3.13
N ARG A 89 8.26 -6.57 2.37
CA ARG A 89 7.79 -6.37 0.98
C ARG A 89 6.59 -5.42 0.91
N ALA A 90 5.64 -5.55 1.84
CA ALA A 90 4.48 -4.67 1.89
C ALA A 90 4.87 -3.23 2.23
N ALA A 91 5.79 -3.00 3.17
CA ALA A 91 6.30 -1.68 3.53
C ALA A 91 6.99 -1.00 2.35
N VAL A 92 7.87 -1.73 1.64
CA VAL A 92 8.53 -1.23 0.43
C VAL A 92 7.52 -0.92 -0.67
N ALA A 93 6.56 -1.82 -0.91
CA ALA A 93 5.53 -1.63 -1.92
C ALA A 93 4.65 -0.40 -1.60
N TYR A 94 4.26 -0.21 -0.33
CA TYR A 94 3.51 0.94 0.14
C TYR A 94 4.23 2.26 -0.16
N GLN A 95 5.51 2.34 0.18
CA GLN A 95 6.31 3.54 -0.02
C GLN A 95 6.58 3.83 -1.50
N ARG A 96 6.98 2.81 -2.28
CA ARG A 96 7.23 2.94 -3.72
C ARG A 96 5.97 3.24 -4.53
N ALA A 97 4.80 2.81 -4.06
CA ALA A 97 3.52 3.20 -4.66
C ALA A 97 3.11 4.66 -4.36
N GLY A 98 3.90 5.40 -3.56
CA GLY A 98 3.64 6.78 -3.19
C GLY A 98 2.41 6.95 -2.29
N LEU A 99 2.02 5.91 -1.54
CA LEU A 99 0.87 5.95 -0.65
C LEU A 99 1.16 6.71 0.66
N GLY A 100 2.45 6.82 1.02
CA GLY A 100 2.92 7.53 2.20
C GLY A 100 4.31 7.04 2.63
N LYS A 101 4.73 7.36 3.85
CA LYS A 101 6.00 6.90 4.43
C LYS A 101 5.79 5.62 5.22
N ALA A 102 6.67 4.64 5.03
CA ALA A 102 6.66 3.39 5.78
C ALA A 102 7.69 3.48 6.94
N LEU A 103 7.21 3.23 8.17
CA LEU A 103 8.03 3.04 9.36
C LEU A 103 8.02 1.57 9.72
N VAL A 104 9.17 0.97 9.89
CA VAL A 104 9.31 -0.46 10.23
C VAL A 104 9.84 -0.58 11.64
N VAL A 105 9.14 -1.29 12.51
CA VAL A 105 9.58 -1.56 13.87
C VAL A 105 10.43 -2.83 13.88
N GLY A 106 11.72 -2.70 14.23
CA GLY A 106 12.66 -3.81 14.27
C GLY A 106 14.09 -3.36 14.56
N ARG A 107 14.99 -4.30 14.64
CA ARG A 107 16.43 -3.99 14.67
C ARG A 107 16.93 -3.75 13.27
N GLU A 108 17.72 -2.72 13.09
CA GLU A 108 18.23 -2.36 11.75
C GLU A 108 19.02 -3.51 11.08
N SER A 109 19.81 -4.25 11.88
CA SER A 109 20.54 -5.43 11.40
C SER A 109 19.61 -6.50 10.82
N ASP A 110 18.54 -6.82 11.58
CA ASP A 110 17.61 -7.88 11.23
C ASP A 110 16.77 -7.49 10.00
N VAL A 111 16.31 -6.23 9.95
CA VAL A 111 15.58 -5.68 8.79
C VAL A 111 16.45 -5.73 7.54
N ARG A 112 17.73 -5.33 7.65
CA ARG A 112 18.67 -5.35 6.53
C ARG A 112 18.88 -6.77 6.02
N GLU A 113 19.20 -7.72 6.90
CA GLU A 113 19.36 -9.14 6.55
C GLU A 113 18.12 -9.68 5.82
N LYS A 114 16.92 -9.39 6.32
CA LYS A 114 15.69 -9.90 5.71
C LYS A 114 15.38 -9.25 4.37
N LEU A 115 15.69 -7.95 4.19
CA LEU A 115 15.57 -7.28 2.90
C LEU A 115 16.54 -7.85 1.85
N GLU A 116 17.76 -8.19 2.26
CA GLU A 116 18.74 -8.85 1.41
C GLU A 116 18.25 -10.23 0.95
N LEU A 117 17.72 -11.04 1.87
CA LEU A 117 17.17 -12.37 1.57
C LEU A 117 16.02 -12.32 0.55
N VAL A 118 15.26 -11.24 0.50
CA VAL A 118 14.14 -11.08 -0.46
C VAL A 118 14.51 -10.30 -1.72
N GLY A 119 15.80 -9.97 -1.91
CA GLY A 119 16.30 -9.27 -3.10
C GLY A 119 15.97 -7.77 -3.15
N LEU A 120 15.72 -7.14 -2.00
CA LEU A 120 15.37 -5.72 -1.88
C LEU A 120 16.50 -4.91 -1.22
N HIS A 121 17.73 -5.09 -1.67
CA HIS A 121 18.94 -4.48 -1.08
C HIS A 121 18.86 -2.95 -0.99
N ASP A 122 18.33 -2.31 -2.02
CA ASP A 122 18.25 -0.83 -2.08
C ASP A 122 17.21 -0.26 -1.12
N ALA A 123 16.20 -1.05 -0.74
CA ALA A 123 15.10 -0.62 0.11
C ALA A 123 15.51 -0.33 1.56
N VAL A 124 16.66 -0.80 2.00
CA VAL A 124 17.22 -0.50 3.34
C VAL A 124 17.35 1.01 3.57
N ARG A 125 17.69 1.76 2.52
CA ARG A 125 17.85 3.22 2.58
C ARG A 125 16.53 3.98 2.40
N GLU A 126 15.53 3.31 1.89
CA GLU A 126 14.21 3.92 1.62
C GLU A 126 13.32 3.88 2.87
N LEU A 127 13.45 2.84 3.71
CA LEU A 127 12.60 2.62 4.88
C LEU A 127 13.14 3.31 6.13
N GLU A 128 12.25 3.90 6.91
CA GLU A 128 12.57 4.38 8.26
C GLU A 128 12.44 3.22 9.24
N VAL A 129 13.57 2.78 9.82
CA VAL A 129 13.59 1.68 10.80
C VAL A 129 13.65 2.24 12.21
N VAL A 130 12.75 1.80 13.08
CA VAL A 130 12.66 2.22 14.48
C VAL A 130 12.88 1.02 15.40
N ASN A 131 13.94 1.10 16.21
CA ASN A 131 14.23 0.08 17.21
C ASN A 131 13.57 0.46 18.55
N ALA A 132 12.65 -0.39 19.03
CA ALA A 132 11.96 -0.18 20.30
C ALA A 132 12.91 -0.03 21.49
N GLY A 133 14.01 -0.83 21.52
CA GLY A 133 14.96 -0.81 22.61
C GLY A 133 15.81 0.48 22.73
N ASN A 134 15.98 1.20 21.61
CA ASN A 134 16.81 2.40 21.52
C ASN A 134 15.98 3.65 21.17
N SER A 135 14.67 3.59 21.34
CA SER A 135 13.80 4.74 21.02
C SER A 135 14.01 5.89 22.00
N ARG A 136 14.23 7.10 21.47
CA ARG A 136 14.32 8.33 22.28
C ARG A 136 13.03 8.64 23.06
N HIS A 137 11.90 8.03 22.67
CA HIS A 137 10.59 8.21 23.29
C HIS A 137 10.24 7.12 24.31
N LEU A 138 11.17 6.22 24.62
CA LEU A 138 10.91 5.05 25.46
C LEU A 138 10.38 5.42 26.85
N ASP A 139 10.94 6.43 27.47
CA ASP A 139 10.52 6.84 28.83
C ASP A 139 9.11 7.43 28.83
N LEU A 140 8.78 8.22 27.82
CA LEU A 140 7.41 8.73 27.61
C LEU A 140 6.40 7.58 27.45
N TYR A 141 6.77 6.56 26.68
CA TYR A 141 5.93 5.39 26.44
C TYR A 141 5.74 4.53 27.69
N LYS A 142 6.81 4.35 28.49
CA LYS A 142 6.73 3.64 29.77
C LYS A 142 5.81 4.38 30.75
N GLU A 143 5.97 5.67 30.88
CA GLU A 143 5.09 6.47 31.76
C GLU A 143 3.62 6.36 31.33
N PHE A 144 3.34 6.46 30.04
CA PHE A 144 1.99 6.33 29.52
C PHE A 144 1.39 4.94 29.81
N LEU A 145 2.14 3.86 29.59
CA LEU A 145 1.70 2.50 29.89
C LEU A 145 1.49 2.30 31.39
N TYR A 146 2.45 2.74 32.21
CA TYR A 146 2.38 2.58 33.66
C TYR A 146 1.10 3.20 34.23
N ARG A 147 0.77 4.45 33.84
CA ARG A 147 -0.44 5.14 34.27
C ARG A 147 -1.71 4.35 33.92
N ARG A 148 -1.71 3.59 32.82
CA ARG A 148 -2.88 2.82 32.39
C ARG A 148 -2.95 1.44 33.02
N LEU A 149 -1.82 0.79 33.27
CA LEU A 149 -1.75 -0.63 33.62
C LEU A 149 -1.41 -0.89 35.10
N GLN A 150 -0.91 0.12 35.85
CA GLN A 150 -0.54 -0.06 37.26
C GLN A 150 -1.68 -0.64 38.11
N ARG A 151 -2.94 -0.25 37.86
CA ARG A 151 -4.11 -0.76 38.60
C ARG A 151 -4.46 -2.20 38.24
N GLN A 152 -3.85 -2.75 37.20
CA GLN A 152 -4.01 -4.12 36.75
C GLN A 152 -2.90 -5.02 37.25
N GLY A 153 -2.00 -4.50 38.10
CA GLY A 153 -0.92 -5.25 38.71
C GLY A 153 0.40 -5.29 37.91
N PHE A 154 0.52 -4.47 36.85
CA PHE A 154 1.77 -4.37 36.09
C PHE A 154 2.77 -3.49 36.85
N ASP A 155 3.96 -4.04 37.06
CA ASP A 155 5.08 -3.30 37.66
C ASP A 155 5.96 -2.62 36.59
N ASP A 156 6.96 -1.86 37.02
CA ASP A 156 7.87 -1.14 36.10
C ASP A 156 8.67 -2.09 35.18
N HIS A 157 9.01 -3.28 35.66
CA HIS A 157 9.70 -4.29 34.86
C HIS A 157 8.78 -4.82 33.73
N ASP A 158 7.52 -5.09 34.04
CA ASP A 158 6.53 -5.53 33.06
C ASP A 158 6.29 -4.47 31.99
N ILE A 159 6.13 -3.20 32.42
CA ILE A 159 5.96 -2.07 31.54
C ILE A 159 7.14 -1.90 30.60
N ARG A 160 8.35 -1.98 31.13
CA ARG A 160 9.57 -1.92 30.32
C ARG A 160 9.63 -3.04 29.31
N ARG A 161 9.31 -4.26 29.73
CA ARG A 161 9.27 -5.43 28.84
C ARG A 161 8.26 -5.26 27.71
N LEU A 162 7.05 -4.80 28.02
CA LEU A 162 6.02 -4.50 27.02
C LEU A 162 6.48 -3.43 26.03
N ALA A 163 7.01 -2.31 26.52
CA ALA A 163 7.44 -1.21 25.69
C ALA A 163 8.66 -1.52 24.80
N THR A 164 9.52 -2.49 25.18
CA THR A 164 10.77 -2.76 24.43
C THR A 164 10.75 -4.06 23.64
N ARG A 165 9.98 -5.06 24.08
CA ARG A 165 10.00 -6.41 23.47
C ARG A 165 8.75 -6.72 22.67
N ASP A 166 7.62 -6.11 23.01
CA ASP A 166 6.39 -6.27 22.25
C ASP A 166 6.28 -5.17 21.20
N ARG A 167 6.57 -5.55 19.96
CA ARG A 167 6.58 -4.63 18.83
C ARG A 167 5.19 -4.06 18.50
N HIS A 168 4.11 -4.81 18.80
CA HIS A 168 2.75 -4.31 18.59
C HIS A 168 2.38 -3.27 19.63
N VAL A 169 2.73 -3.51 20.90
CA VAL A 169 2.57 -2.52 21.96
C VAL A 169 3.39 -1.26 21.65
N PHE A 170 4.65 -1.42 21.25
CA PHE A 170 5.49 -0.30 20.86
C PHE A 170 4.90 0.50 19.69
N SER A 171 4.42 -0.17 18.64
CA SER A 171 3.78 0.46 17.49
C SER A 171 2.50 1.22 17.89
N ALA A 172 1.69 0.64 18.78
CA ALA A 172 0.49 1.30 19.32
C ALA A 172 0.85 2.55 20.13
N LEU A 173 1.96 2.51 20.88
CA LEU A 173 2.47 3.68 21.62
C LEU A 173 2.95 4.80 20.69
N MET A 174 3.64 4.44 19.61
CA MET A 174 4.03 5.40 18.57
C MET A 174 2.78 6.10 18.01
N LEU A 175 1.75 5.32 17.69
CA LEU A 175 0.49 5.84 17.14
C LEU A 175 -0.23 6.75 18.15
N ALA A 176 -0.32 6.32 19.41
CA ALA A 176 -0.98 7.09 20.47
C ALA A 176 -0.33 8.45 20.76
N HIS A 177 0.95 8.60 20.44
CA HIS A 177 1.71 9.86 20.62
C HIS A 177 1.94 10.62 19.31
N GLY A 178 1.32 10.21 18.20
CA GLY A 178 1.47 10.88 16.91
C GLY A 178 2.85 10.73 16.25
N HIS A 179 3.58 9.67 16.61
CA HIS A 179 4.91 9.39 16.05
C HIS A 179 4.83 8.41 14.85
N GLY A 180 3.63 8.04 14.43
CA GLY A 180 3.32 7.19 13.28
C GLY A 180 2.84 7.96 12.07
#